data_42a05738b8bd717c75e41b97584984a4
#
_entry.id   42a05738b8bd717c75e41b97584984a4
#
_cell.length_a   1.000
_cell.length_b   1.000
_cell.length_c   1.000
_cell.angle_alpha   90.00
_cell.angle_beta   90.00
_cell.angle_gamma   90.00
#
_symmetry.space_group_name_H-M   'P 1'
#
loop_
_entity.id
_entity.type
_entity.pdbx_description
1 polymer ?
#
loop_
_entity_poly.entity_id
_entity_poly.type
_entity_poly.pdbx_seq_one_letter_code
_entity_poly.pdbx_strand_id
1 'polypeptide(L)'
;MRVGHEKGEGRIGTLIGLVFFVAVVLAIWNVGPVFWADYNFKDKLNEIARVGRHKSDEDIMRMIMHEVSDNKLEGFIAPQTCKIKTLETRRTIQCAYDRTVDILPGFRHTFHFKDDADQPLL
;
A
#
# COMPACT_ATOMS: atom_id res chain seq x y z
N MET A 1 0.03 16.23 -31.57
CA MET A 1 0.32 17.46 -30.91
C MET A 1 0.93 18.48 -31.81
N ARG A 2 0.52 19.66 -31.68
CA ARG A 2 1.02 20.65 -32.52
C ARG A 2 1.85 21.57 -31.80
N VAL A 3 2.97 21.74 -32.14
CA VAL A 3 3.86 22.64 -31.51
C VAL A 3 4.69 23.20 -32.55
N GLY A 4 5.32 24.19 -32.34
CA GLY A 4 6.26 24.66 -33.29
C GLY A 4 5.85 25.84 -34.08
N HIS A 5 4.65 25.91 -34.54
CA HIS A 5 4.28 27.12 -35.21
C HIS A 5 3.87 28.21 -34.23
N GLU A 6 3.72 27.80 -32.98
CA GLU A 6 3.46 28.79 -31.94
C GLU A 6 4.81 29.24 -31.42
N LYS A 7 5.35 30.24 -31.93
CA LYS A 7 6.66 30.73 -31.54
C LYS A 7 6.70 31.08 -30.07
N GLY A 8 7.63 30.58 -29.33
CA GLY A 8 7.79 30.86 -27.91
C GLY A 8 6.72 30.16 -27.06
N GLU A 9 5.47 30.38 -27.36
CA GLU A 9 4.39 29.77 -26.59
C GLU A 9 4.42 28.27 -26.70
N GLY A 10 4.65 27.72 -27.88
CA GLY A 10 4.77 26.30 -28.08
C GLY A 10 5.92 25.70 -27.30
N ARG A 11 7.03 26.40 -27.21
CA ARG A 11 8.19 25.93 -26.45
C ARG A 11 7.90 25.95 -24.96
N ILE A 12 7.28 27.01 -24.46
CA ILE A 12 6.94 27.14 -23.05
C ILE A 12 5.93 26.08 -22.66
N GLY A 13 4.91 25.87 -23.49
CA GLY A 13 3.91 24.83 -23.27
C GLY A 13 4.52 23.44 -23.28
N THR A 14 5.46 23.19 -24.20
CA THR A 14 6.15 21.92 -24.28
C THR A 14 7.01 21.69 -23.04
N LEU A 15 7.73 22.71 -22.59
CA LEU A 15 8.54 22.62 -21.38
C LEU A 15 7.69 22.35 -20.15
N ILE A 16 6.60 23.06 -20.00
CA ILE A 16 5.69 22.88 -18.88
C ILE A 16 5.10 21.46 -18.90
N GLY A 17 4.68 21.02 -20.08
CA GLY A 17 4.15 19.67 -20.26
C GLY A 17 5.18 18.60 -19.93
N LEU A 18 6.43 18.82 -20.33
CA LEU A 18 7.52 17.89 -20.04
C LEU A 18 7.80 17.82 -18.55
N VAL A 19 7.88 18.97 -17.89
CA VAL A 19 8.10 19.03 -16.44
C VAL A 19 6.96 18.33 -15.71
N PHE A 20 5.72 18.57 -16.13
CA PHE A 20 4.57 17.92 -15.53
C PHE A 20 4.62 16.41 -15.74
N PHE A 21 4.98 15.98 -16.94
CA PHE A 21 5.09 14.55 -17.25
C PHE A 21 6.15 13.88 -16.37
N VAL A 22 7.30 14.50 -16.24
CA VAL A 22 8.39 13.98 -15.40
C VAL A 22 7.93 13.90 -13.93
N ALA A 23 7.24 14.93 -13.46
CA ALA A 23 6.72 14.96 -12.09
C ALA A 23 5.75 13.80 -11.86
N VAL A 24 4.85 13.54 -12.80
CA VAL A 24 3.90 12.44 -12.71
C VAL A 24 4.61 11.10 -12.68
N VAL A 25 5.60 10.91 -13.56
CA VAL A 25 6.37 9.67 -13.62
C VAL A 25 7.12 9.44 -12.31
N LEU A 26 7.74 10.47 -11.77
CA LEU A 26 8.43 10.36 -10.49
C LEU A 26 7.47 10.04 -9.35
N ALA A 27 6.31 10.67 -9.33
CA ALA A 27 5.30 10.40 -8.32
C ALA A 27 4.86 8.93 -8.38
N ILE A 28 4.59 8.42 -9.57
CA ILE A 28 4.20 7.03 -9.76
C ILE A 28 5.35 6.11 -9.32
N TRP A 29 6.57 6.45 -9.66
CA TRP A 29 7.73 5.65 -9.30
C TRP A 29 7.92 5.56 -7.79
N ASN A 30 7.67 6.66 -7.09
CA ASN A 30 7.84 6.72 -5.64
C ASN A 30 6.65 6.14 -4.87
N VAL A 31 5.45 6.33 -5.38
CA VAL A 31 4.22 5.94 -4.71
C VAL A 31 3.74 4.55 -5.11
N GLY A 32 3.95 4.17 -6.37
CA GLY A 32 3.50 2.90 -6.90
C GLY A 32 3.91 1.69 -6.08
N PRO A 33 5.21 1.54 -5.75
CA PRO A 33 5.65 0.41 -4.93
C PRO A 33 5.00 0.37 -3.56
N VAL A 34 4.67 1.53 -2.98
CA VAL A 34 4.01 1.61 -1.67
C VAL A 34 2.62 1.01 -1.74
N PHE A 35 1.83 1.40 -2.74
CA PHE A 35 0.49 0.86 -2.93
C PHE A 35 0.52 -0.60 -3.34
N TRP A 36 1.52 -0.98 -4.13
CA TRP A 36 1.70 -2.37 -4.53
C TRP A 36 1.94 -3.27 -3.33
N ALA A 37 2.82 -2.83 -2.40
CA ALA A 37 3.11 -3.58 -1.19
C ALA A 37 1.87 -3.69 -0.32
N ASP A 38 1.11 -2.60 -0.16
CA ASP A 38 -0.12 -2.61 0.61
C ASP A 38 -1.17 -3.53 -0.01
N TYR A 39 -1.32 -3.48 -1.32
CA TYR A 39 -2.26 -4.33 -2.03
C TYR A 39 -1.91 -5.81 -1.84
N ASN A 40 -0.65 -6.15 -1.99
CA ASN A 40 -0.20 -7.53 -1.79
C ASN A 40 -0.41 -7.98 -0.35
N PHE A 41 -0.14 -7.10 0.60
CA PHE A 41 -0.32 -7.42 2.01
C PHE A 41 -1.80 -7.66 2.31
N LYS A 42 -2.66 -6.80 1.81
CA LYS A 42 -4.11 -6.94 2.00
C LYS A 42 -4.62 -8.24 1.39
N ASP A 43 -4.16 -8.57 0.20
CA ASP A 43 -4.54 -9.81 -0.47
C ASP A 43 -4.10 -11.02 0.35
N LYS A 44 -2.89 -10.98 0.89
CA LYS A 44 -2.37 -12.06 1.72
C LYS A 44 -3.08 -12.15 3.06
N LEU A 45 -3.53 -11.05 3.63
CA LEU A 45 -4.35 -11.08 4.84
C LEU A 45 -5.62 -11.88 4.62
N ASN A 46 -6.28 -11.65 3.48
CA ASN A 46 -7.49 -12.40 3.14
C ASN A 46 -7.19 -13.88 2.97
N GLU A 47 -6.07 -14.21 2.34
CA GLU A 47 -5.66 -15.59 2.15
C GLU A 47 -5.33 -16.25 3.50
N ILE A 48 -4.59 -15.56 4.36
CA ILE A 48 -4.25 -16.07 5.69
C ILE A 48 -5.52 -16.33 6.50
N ALA A 49 -6.47 -15.41 6.48
CA ALA A 49 -7.73 -15.57 7.20
C ALA A 49 -8.50 -16.78 6.69
N ARG A 50 -8.48 -17.00 5.38
CA ARG A 50 -9.20 -18.12 4.77
C ARG A 50 -8.52 -19.46 5.04
N VAL A 51 -7.22 -19.53 4.81
CA VAL A 51 -6.46 -20.77 4.95
C VAL A 51 -6.25 -21.14 6.41
N GLY A 52 -6.10 -20.13 7.26
CA GLY A 52 -5.81 -20.33 8.67
C GLY A 52 -7.02 -20.46 9.56
N ARG A 53 -8.19 -20.81 9.02
CA ARG A 53 -9.42 -20.83 9.84
C ARG A 53 -9.35 -21.77 11.02
N HIS A 54 -8.53 -22.81 10.95
CA HIS A 54 -8.36 -23.76 12.05
C HIS A 54 -7.11 -23.52 12.88
N LYS A 55 -6.42 -22.41 12.62
CA LYS A 55 -5.19 -22.08 13.34
C LYS A 55 -5.48 -21.12 14.48
N SER A 56 -4.60 -21.13 15.48
CA SER A 56 -4.72 -20.20 16.61
C SER A 56 -4.39 -18.78 16.18
N ASP A 57 -4.79 -17.80 16.98
CA ASP A 57 -4.50 -16.41 16.71
C ASP A 57 -2.98 -16.16 16.69
N GLU A 58 -2.21 -16.90 17.52
CA GLU A 58 -0.76 -16.78 17.53
C GLU A 58 -0.16 -17.23 16.21
N ASP A 59 -0.65 -18.33 15.65
CA ASP A 59 -0.19 -18.83 14.36
C ASP A 59 -0.54 -17.86 13.25
N ILE A 60 -1.75 -17.30 13.30
CA ILE A 60 -2.19 -16.30 12.33
C ILE A 60 -1.28 -15.07 12.40
N MET A 61 -0.98 -14.59 13.61
CA MET A 61 -0.09 -13.43 13.77
C MET A 61 1.29 -13.72 13.20
N ARG A 62 1.79 -14.94 13.39
CA ARG A 62 3.09 -15.33 12.84
C ARG A 62 3.07 -15.29 11.31
N MET A 63 2.01 -15.78 10.71
CA MET A 63 1.85 -15.73 9.26
C MET A 63 1.76 -14.30 8.76
N ILE A 64 1.04 -13.45 9.49
CA ILE A 64 0.93 -12.03 9.14
C ILE A 64 2.30 -11.35 9.18
N MET A 65 3.07 -11.60 10.23
CA MET A 65 4.38 -10.99 10.36
C MET A 65 5.35 -11.49 9.29
N HIS A 66 5.19 -12.72 8.85
CA HIS A 66 5.98 -13.24 7.74
C HIS A 66 5.70 -12.46 6.45
N GLU A 67 4.43 -12.18 6.17
CA GLU A 67 4.04 -11.39 5.00
C GLU A 67 4.50 -9.93 5.13
N VAL A 68 4.49 -9.39 6.35
CA VAL A 68 5.02 -8.06 6.61
C VAL A 68 6.49 -8.00 6.20
N SER A 69 7.25 -9.03 6.55
CA SER A 69 8.66 -9.11 6.19
C SER A 69 8.84 -9.28 4.69
N ASP A 70 8.04 -10.13 4.06
CA ASP A 70 8.12 -10.38 2.61
C ASP A 70 7.82 -9.13 1.80
N ASN A 71 6.92 -8.29 2.28
CA ASN A 71 6.56 -7.04 1.60
C ASN A 71 7.37 -5.85 2.09
N LYS A 72 8.38 -6.09 2.93
CA LYS A 72 9.26 -5.05 3.47
C LYS A 72 8.49 -3.97 4.24
N LEU A 73 7.53 -4.41 5.02
CA LEU A 73 6.69 -3.51 5.83
C LEU A 73 7.05 -3.55 7.32
N GLU A 74 8.19 -4.18 7.69
CA GLU A 74 8.57 -4.33 9.10
C GLU A 74 8.70 -3.01 9.84
N GLY A 75 9.07 -1.95 9.13
CA GLY A 75 9.20 -0.64 9.75
C GLY A 75 7.87 0.07 9.98
N PHE A 76 6.79 -0.47 9.45
CA PHE A 76 5.47 0.19 9.48
C PHE A 76 4.42 -0.65 10.20
N ILE A 77 4.56 -1.95 10.18
CA ILE A 77 3.61 -2.88 10.79
C ILE A 77 4.32 -3.73 11.82
N ALA A 78 3.84 -3.66 13.04
CA ALA A 78 4.32 -4.49 14.14
C ALA A 78 3.19 -5.41 14.59
N PRO A 79 3.44 -6.44 15.43
CA PRO A 79 2.36 -7.31 15.89
C PRO A 79 1.21 -6.56 16.55
N GLN A 80 1.49 -5.49 17.28
CA GLN A 80 0.46 -4.70 17.93
C GLN A 80 -0.31 -3.80 16.96
N THR A 81 0.17 -3.63 15.73
CA THR A 81 -0.53 -2.85 14.70
C THR A 81 -1.73 -3.63 14.16
N CYS A 82 -1.63 -4.93 14.13
CA CYS A 82 -2.67 -5.81 13.62
C CYS A 82 -3.49 -6.37 14.78
N LYS A 83 -4.81 -6.36 14.61
CA LYS A 83 -5.73 -6.89 15.59
C LYS A 83 -6.50 -8.05 14.99
N ILE A 84 -6.57 -9.13 15.74
CA ILE A 84 -7.31 -10.32 15.34
C ILE A 84 -8.49 -10.46 16.29
N LYS A 85 -9.69 -10.49 15.72
CA LYS A 85 -10.90 -10.70 16.49
C LYS A 85 -11.52 -12.00 16.03
N THR A 86 -11.51 -12.98 16.89
CA THR A 86 -12.05 -14.31 16.58
C THR A 86 -13.35 -14.50 17.31
N LEU A 87 -14.42 -14.69 16.55
CA LEU A 87 -15.74 -15.05 17.08
C LEU A 87 -15.98 -16.52 16.73
N GLU A 88 -17.06 -17.08 17.26
CA GLU A 88 -17.37 -18.49 17.03
C GLU A 88 -17.50 -18.83 15.55
N THR A 89 -18.08 -17.93 14.78
CA THR A 89 -18.38 -18.16 13.37
C THR A 89 -17.53 -17.37 12.41
N ARG A 90 -16.71 -16.44 12.90
CA ARG A 90 -16.05 -15.51 12.03
C ARG A 90 -14.75 -14.98 12.65
N ARG A 91 -13.79 -14.76 11.81
CA ARG A 91 -12.51 -14.14 12.23
C ARG A 91 -12.27 -12.88 11.41
N THR A 92 -11.96 -11.80 12.10
CA THR A 92 -11.64 -10.52 11.48
C THR A 92 -10.22 -10.14 11.84
N ILE A 93 -9.44 -9.77 10.84
CA ILE A 93 -8.07 -9.28 11.00
C ILE A 93 -8.05 -7.85 10.51
N GLN A 94 -7.56 -6.94 11.33
CA GLN A 94 -7.44 -5.53 10.97
C GLN A 94 -6.03 -5.05 11.20
N CYS A 95 -5.41 -4.55 10.16
CA CYS A 95 -4.10 -3.92 10.23
C CYS A 95 -4.22 -2.50 9.70
N ALA A 96 -3.94 -1.53 10.55
CA ALA A 96 -3.95 -0.13 10.15
C ALA A 96 -2.56 0.44 10.43
N TYR A 97 -1.98 1.09 9.45
CA TYR A 97 -0.66 1.68 9.58
C TYR A 97 -0.53 2.91 8.73
N ASP A 98 0.45 3.73 9.06
CA ASP A 98 0.75 4.94 8.32
C ASP A 98 2.11 4.79 7.66
N ARG A 99 2.21 5.31 6.45
CA ARG A 99 3.46 5.30 5.73
C ARG A 99 3.67 6.65 5.08
N THR A 100 4.79 7.29 5.39
CA THR A 100 5.17 8.57 4.82
C THR A 100 6.06 8.33 3.61
N VAL A 101 5.70 8.94 2.50
CA VAL A 101 6.40 8.75 1.23
C VAL A 101 6.73 10.11 0.64
N ASP A 102 7.93 10.21 0.08
CA ASP A 102 8.31 11.37 -0.71
C ASP A 102 7.72 11.17 -2.10
N ILE A 103 6.60 11.82 -2.38
CA ILE A 103 5.96 11.71 -3.70
C ILE A 103 6.86 12.36 -4.74
N LEU A 104 7.38 13.53 -4.40
CA LEU A 104 8.34 14.27 -5.20
C LEU A 104 9.41 14.80 -4.26
N PRO A 105 10.59 15.16 -4.77
CA PRO A 105 11.60 15.78 -3.92
C PRO A 105 11.03 17.02 -3.21
N GLY A 106 11.06 16.99 -1.89
CA GLY A 106 10.52 18.07 -1.08
C GLY A 106 9.02 17.98 -0.80
N PHE A 107 8.35 16.96 -1.36
CA PHE A 107 6.93 16.75 -1.12
C PHE A 107 6.72 15.43 -0.41
N ARG A 108 6.39 15.48 0.87
CA ARG A 108 6.08 14.30 1.64
C ARG A 108 4.60 14.22 1.90
N HIS A 109 4.09 13.00 1.90
CA HIS A 109 2.70 12.75 2.27
C HIS A 109 2.62 11.48 3.08
N THR A 110 1.82 11.48 4.12
CA THR A 110 1.58 10.31 4.94
C THR A 110 0.29 9.65 4.47
N PHE A 111 0.41 8.41 4.03
CA PHE A 111 -0.76 7.62 3.64
C PHE A 111 -1.20 6.78 4.82
N HIS A 112 -2.50 6.75 5.04
CA HIS A 112 -3.09 5.92 6.08
C HIS A 112 -3.70 4.71 5.41
N PHE A 113 -3.15 3.55 5.71
CA PHE A 113 -3.64 2.29 5.14
C PHE A 113 -4.41 1.52 6.20
N LYS A 114 -5.52 0.96 5.80
CA LYS A 114 -6.32 0.12 6.67
C LYS A 114 -6.67 -1.13 5.90
N ASP A 115 -6.03 -2.23 6.28
CA ASP A 115 -6.21 -3.51 5.62
C ASP A 115 -7.01 -4.43 6.51
N ASP A 116 -8.16 -4.86 6.02
CA ASP A 116 -9.08 -5.71 6.76
C ASP A 116 -9.28 -7.03 6.03
N ALA A 117 -9.40 -8.10 6.80
CA ALA A 117 -9.77 -9.40 6.27
C ALA A 117 -10.86 -9.96 7.18
N ASP A 118 -11.93 -10.48 6.59
CA ASP A 118 -13.05 -11.01 7.33
C ASP A 118 -13.48 -12.30 6.65
N GLN A 119 -13.32 -13.42 7.35
CA GLN A 119 -13.61 -14.74 6.79
C GLN A 119 -14.44 -15.57 7.77
N PRO A 120 -15.44 -16.32 7.27
CA PRO A 120 -16.19 -17.21 8.11
C PRO A 120 -15.32 -18.40 8.55
N LEU A 121 -15.55 -18.86 9.78
CA LEU A 121 -14.85 -20.02 10.32
C LEU A 121 -15.58 -21.32 10.03
N LEU A 122 -16.82 -21.22 9.62
CA LEU A 122 -17.65 -22.39 9.32
C LEU A 122 -18.04 -22.43 7.85
#